data_ff0554af94c68c6096cce6940ca950d9
#
_entry.id   ff0554af94c68c6096cce6940ca950d9
#
_cell.length_a   1.000
_cell.length_b   1.000
_cell.length_c   1.000
_cell.angle_alpha   90.00
_cell.angle_beta   90.00
_cell.angle_gamma   90.00
#
_symmetry.space_group_name_H-M   'P 1'
#
loop_
_entity.id
_entity.type
_entity.pdbx_description
1 polymer ?
#
loop_
_entity_poly.entity_id
_entity_poly.type
_entity_poly.pdbx_seq_one_letter_code
_entity_poly.pdbx_strand_id
1 'polypeptide(L)'
;MVYKILMTGMSPVLAGTETFIMNYYRHLDSSIFQVDFIKRTREPIVFEDEIVSKGSKVYYLPRKGKNPLKYMRELREFFATEGKKYDAIWYNAMAIPNLDLLKYAKKYGIKTRIIHSHSSMFKGNKVRQILHNLNKSKLPNTATHFFACSGIAADYMFPDEIRLSAQIIQNAIDVESFSFSEKDRLDLRIELGWNDCKVIGNVGRLDIQKNQPFLIDVFNEACKKNPNLRLVIIGKVAGANSTVDLLKEKIKSYGIEDKVLLAGSQNDMKKWLSSLDLFVLPSIFEGLPLSAVEAQANGLPVLVSDAVTKELKILDSIRYLSLDDSIEVWAKNILELVEIPRSSELEIKEMFKLKGFEIETQTLTLQNILLGERNEKISDC
;
A
#
# COMPACT_ATOMS: atom_id res chain seq x y z
N MET A 1 -15.28 -27.38 -7.99
CA MET A 1 -15.42 -27.15 -6.52
C MET A 1 -14.82 -25.80 -6.24
N VAL A 2 -15.53 -24.91 -5.55
CA VAL A 2 -15.03 -23.55 -5.28
C VAL A 2 -14.00 -23.61 -4.16
N TYR A 3 -12.82 -22.99 -4.38
CA TYR A 3 -11.75 -22.90 -3.39
C TYR A 3 -12.05 -21.76 -2.40
N LYS A 4 -12.18 -22.10 -1.11
CA LYS A 4 -12.64 -21.15 -0.08
C LYS A 4 -11.49 -20.59 0.74
N ILE A 5 -11.35 -19.29 0.73
CA ILE A 5 -10.30 -18.54 1.45
C ILE A 5 -10.90 -17.74 2.59
N LEU A 6 -10.37 -17.90 3.80
CA LEU A 6 -10.65 -17.05 4.95
C LEU A 6 -9.56 -15.98 5.06
N MET A 7 -9.90 -14.73 4.81
CA MET A 7 -8.95 -13.63 4.78
C MET A 7 -9.00 -12.80 6.07
N THR A 8 -7.84 -12.35 6.53
CA THR A 8 -7.72 -11.45 7.69
C THR A 8 -6.89 -10.22 7.30
N GLY A 9 -6.91 -9.19 8.12
CA GLY A 9 -6.05 -7.99 7.94
C GLY A 9 -6.82 -6.71 7.72
N MET A 10 -8.10 -6.79 7.36
CA MET A 10 -8.94 -5.61 7.16
C MET A 10 -9.25 -4.85 8.46
N SER A 11 -9.26 -3.54 8.38
CA SER A 11 -9.57 -2.61 9.49
C SER A 11 -10.57 -1.52 9.05
N PRO A 12 -11.12 -0.71 9.99
CA PRO A 12 -11.98 0.43 9.65
C PRO A 12 -11.23 1.60 8.97
N VAL A 13 -9.90 1.55 8.91
CA VAL A 13 -9.09 2.64 8.37
C VAL A 13 -8.39 2.18 7.10
N LEU A 14 -8.61 2.91 6.01
CA LEU A 14 -7.92 2.64 4.74
C LEU A 14 -6.41 2.93 4.87
N ALA A 15 -5.61 1.89 4.59
CA ALA A 15 -4.15 1.95 4.53
C ALA A 15 -3.63 0.94 3.49
N GLY A 16 -2.32 0.83 3.33
CA GLY A 16 -1.70 -0.01 2.30
C GLY A 16 -2.10 -1.49 2.35
N THR A 17 -2.31 -2.06 3.55
CA THR A 17 -2.76 -3.45 3.70
C THR A 17 -4.18 -3.65 3.19
N GLU A 18 -5.09 -2.75 3.51
CA GLU A 18 -6.48 -2.81 3.06
C GLU A 18 -6.57 -2.62 1.54
N THR A 19 -5.80 -1.68 0.98
CA THR A 19 -5.70 -1.48 -0.47
C THR A 19 -5.15 -2.73 -1.15
N PHE A 20 -4.06 -3.31 -0.64
CA PHE A 20 -3.52 -4.58 -1.15
C PHE A 20 -4.58 -5.69 -1.17
N ILE A 21 -5.24 -5.93 -0.04
CA ILE A 21 -6.25 -6.98 0.09
C ILE A 21 -7.37 -6.78 -0.94
N MET A 22 -7.87 -5.55 -1.09
CA MET A 22 -8.97 -5.26 -2.02
C MET A 22 -8.54 -5.34 -3.48
N ASN A 23 -7.32 -4.95 -3.83
CA ASN A 23 -6.81 -5.11 -5.18
C ASN A 23 -6.84 -6.58 -5.60
N TYR A 24 -6.30 -7.49 -4.78
CA TYR A 24 -6.34 -8.91 -5.08
C TYR A 24 -7.76 -9.50 -4.99
N TYR A 25 -8.54 -9.13 -3.97
CA TYR A 25 -9.92 -9.60 -3.82
C TYR A 25 -10.81 -9.30 -5.04
N ARG A 26 -10.65 -8.11 -5.62
CA ARG A 26 -11.45 -7.69 -6.79
C ARG A 26 -11.10 -8.44 -8.07
N HIS A 27 -9.86 -8.94 -8.18
CA HIS A 27 -9.32 -9.59 -9.38
C HIS A 27 -9.22 -11.12 -9.26
N LEU A 28 -9.41 -11.70 -8.06
CA LEU A 28 -9.55 -13.15 -7.92
C LEU A 28 -10.77 -13.64 -8.70
N ASP A 29 -10.60 -14.70 -9.50
CA ASP A 29 -11.69 -15.31 -10.25
C ASP A 29 -12.77 -15.85 -9.31
N SER A 30 -13.91 -15.17 -9.24
CA SER A 30 -15.02 -15.53 -8.36
C SER A 30 -15.73 -16.82 -8.73
N SER A 31 -15.49 -17.36 -9.94
CA SER A 31 -15.99 -18.70 -10.34
C SER A 31 -15.17 -19.83 -9.68
N ILE A 32 -13.92 -19.55 -9.33
CA ILE A 32 -12.97 -20.49 -8.74
C ILE A 32 -12.81 -20.25 -7.24
N PHE A 33 -12.74 -18.98 -6.81
CA PHE A 33 -12.43 -18.59 -5.44
C PHE A 33 -13.60 -17.90 -4.75
N GLN A 34 -13.92 -18.34 -3.53
CA GLN A 34 -14.78 -17.64 -2.60
C GLN A 34 -13.93 -17.11 -1.45
N VAL A 35 -13.98 -15.82 -1.21
CA VAL A 35 -13.22 -15.16 -0.13
C VAL A 35 -14.19 -14.64 0.91
N ASP A 36 -14.02 -15.06 2.16
CA ASP A 36 -14.73 -14.51 3.32
C ASP A 36 -13.71 -13.88 4.29
N PHE A 37 -14.18 -12.97 5.14
CA PHE A 37 -13.31 -12.15 5.97
C PHE A 37 -13.52 -12.39 7.46
N ILE A 38 -12.44 -12.28 8.26
CA ILE A 38 -12.52 -12.17 9.73
C ILE A 38 -12.02 -10.80 10.18
N LYS A 39 -12.84 -10.09 10.94
CA LYS A 39 -12.49 -8.82 11.59
C LYS A 39 -12.46 -8.92 13.11
N ARG A 40 -11.66 -8.05 13.75
CA ARG A 40 -11.51 -7.97 15.23
C ARG A 40 -12.08 -6.67 15.81
N THR A 41 -12.92 -6.00 15.08
CA THR A 41 -13.65 -4.79 15.47
C THR A 41 -15.13 -4.99 15.22
N ARG A 42 -15.97 -4.35 16.02
CA ARG A 42 -17.43 -4.31 15.78
C ARG A 42 -17.80 -3.27 14.73
N GLU A 43 -16.95 -2.25 14.58
CA GLU A 43 -17.12 -1.24 13.54
C GLU A 43 -16.99 -1.88 12.15
N PRO A 44 -17.70 -1.36 11.14
CA PRO A 44 -17.48 -1.77 9.76
C PRO A 44 -16.01 -1.63 9.37
N ILE A 45 -15.49 -2.59 8.63
CA ILE A 45 -14.19 -2.46 7.98
C ILE A 45 -14.35 -1.64 6.69
N VAL A 46 -13.25 -1.04 6.21
CA VAL A 46 -13.32 -0.35 4.90
C VAL A 46 -13.76 -1.34 3.83
N PHE A 47 -14.60 -0.86 2.91
CA PHE A 47 -15.20 -1.66 1.82
C PHE A 47 -16.10 -2.81 2.28
N GLU A 48 -16.61 -2.83 3.54
CA GLU A 48 -17.46 -3.92 4.03
C GLU A 48 -18.73 -4.06 3.17
N ASP A 49 -19.35 -2.94 2.77
CA ASP A 49 -20.54 -2.95 1.92
C ASP A 49 -20.25 -3.57 0.54
N GLU A 50 -19.11 -3.23 -0.08
CA GLU A 50 -18.65 -3.85 -1.33
C GLU A 50 -18.41 -5.35 -1.16
N ILE A 51 -17.71 -5.74 -0.09
CA ILE A 51 -17.40 -7.14 0.24
C ILE A 51 -18.68 -7.95 0.37
N VAL A 52 -19.64 -7.45 1.13
CA VAL A 52 -20.93 -8.12 1.37
C VAL A 52 -21.80 -8.14 0.10
N SER A 53 -21.82 -7.05 -0.68
CA SER A 53 -22.59 -7.00 -1.95
C SER A 53 -22.11 -8.02 -2.99
N LYS A 54 -20.82 -8.40 -2.95
CA LYS A 54 -20.22 -9.46 -3.77
C LYS A 54 -20.48 -10.88 -3.22
N GLY A 55 -21.25 -11.03 -2.13
CA GLY A 55 -21.63 -12.31 -1.54
C GLY A 55 -20.62 -12.89 -0.53
N SER A 56 -19.56 -12.16 -0.20
CA SER A 56 -18.61 -12.56 0.84
C SER A 56 -19.16 -12.35 2.24
N LYS A 57 -18.79 -13.22 3.17
CA LYS A 57 -19.16 -13.10 4.58
C LYS A 57 -18.09 -12.38 5.38
N VAL A 58 -18.51 -11.59 6.36
CA VAL A 58 -17.61 -10.91 7.30
C VAL A 58 -17.89 -11.40 8.71
N TYR A 59 -16.97 -12.21 9.26
CA TYR A 59 -17.07 -12.74 10.60
C TYR A 59 -16.39 -11.83 11.61
N TYR A 60 -16.96 -11.75 12.81
CA TYR A 60 -16.40 -11.00 13.92
C TYR A 60 -15.84 -11.92 14.99
N LEU A 61 -14.60 -11.63 15.43
CA LEU A 61 -14.02 -12.19 16.65
C LEU A 61 -13.60 -11.08 17.60
N PRO A 62 -13.85 -11.21 18.93
CA PRO A 62 -13.46 -10.20 19.89
C PRO A 62 -11.93 -10.09 19.99
N ARG A 63 -11.42 -8.95 20.45
CA ARG A 63 -9.98 -8.77 20.70
C ARG A 63 -9.55 -9.58 21.92
N LYS A 64 -8.53 -10.43 21.76
CA LYS A 64 -7.96 -11.27 22.83
C LYS A 64 -7.57 -10.42 24.09
N GLY A 65 -6.96 -9.26 23.89
CA GLY A 65 -6.51 -8.40 24.97
C GLY A 65 -7.63 -7.78 25.82
N LYS A 66 -8.88 -7.70 25.30
CA LYS A 66 -10.02 -7.17 26.07
C LYS A 66 -10.76 -8.25 26.87
N ASN A 67 -10.89 -9.45 26.32
CA ASN A 67 -11.55 -10.59 26.97
C ASN A 67 -10.99 -11.92 26.44
N PRO A 68 -9.89 -12.42 27.04
CA PRO A 68 -9.21 -13.64 26.56
C PRO A 68 -10.08 -14.88 26.56
N LEU A 69 -10.89 -15.07 27.60
CA LEU A 69 -11.77 -16.27 27.73
C LEU A 69 -12.85 -16.28 26.66
N LYS A 70 -13.54 -15.16 26.46
CA LYS A 70 -14.54 -15.01 25.42
C LYS A 70 -13.92 -15.22 24.03
N TYR A 71 -12.75 -14.59 23.78
CA TYR A 71 -12.01 -14.76 22.53
C TYR A 71 -11.70 -16.24 22.23
N MET A 72 -11.14 -16.97 23.22
CA MET A 72 -10.78 -18.39 23.04
C MET A 72 -11.99 -19.28 22.82
N ARG A 73 -13.12 -19.00 23.47
CA ARG A 73 -14.37 -19.73 23.25
C ARG A 73 -14.90 -19.50 21.85
N GLU A 74 -15.08 -18.24 21.44
CA GLU A 74 -15.63 -17.90 20.13
C GLU A 74 -14.70 -18.34 18.97
N LEU A 75 -13.37 -18.25 19.16
CA LEU A 75 -12.39 -18.76 18.21
C LEU A 75 -12.55 -20.27 18.01
N ARG A 76 -12.72 -21.04 19.10
CA ARG A 76 -12.92 -22.50 19.03
C ARG A 76 -14.21 -22.84 18.33
N GLU A 77 -15.29 -22.16 18.71
CA GLU A 77 -16.62 -22.35 18.13
C GLU A 77 -16.60 -22.04 16.63
N PHE A 78 -16.03 -20.91 16.23
CA PHE A 78 -15.87 -20.53 14.83
C PHE A 78 -15.18 -21.61 14.01
N PHE A 79 -14.01 -22.09 14.46
CA PHE A 79 -13.28 -23.13 13.70
C PHE A 79 -13.96 -24.48 13.73
N ALA A 80 -14.71 -24.82 14.78
CA ALA A 80 -15.45 -26.07 14.84
C ALA A 80 -16.66 -26.12 13.89
N THR A 81 -17.24 -24.95 13.57
CA THR A 81 -18.45 -24.82 12.73
C THR A 81 -18.12 -24.29 11.34
N GLU A 82 -17.73 -23.03 11.24
CA GLU A 82 -17.51 -22.32 9.97
C GLU A 82 -16.06 -22.49 9.45
N GLY A 83 -15.07 -22.29 10.32
CA GLY A 83 -13.66 -22.23 9.92
C GLY A 83 -13.16 -23.47 9.20
N LYS A 84 -13.63 -24.66 9.59
CA LYS A 84 -13.26 -25.94 8.95
C LYS A 84 -13.76 -26.11 7.50
N LYS A 85 -14.62 -25.20 7.02
CA LYS A 85 -15.16 -25.23 5.64
C LYS A 85 -14.22 -24.57 4.62
N TYR A 86 -13.13 -23.93 5.10
CA TYR A 86 -12.18 -23.22 4.26
C TYR A 86 -11.01 -24.11 3.85
N ASP A 87 -10.57 -23.99 2.61
CA ASP A 87 -9.39 -24.65 2.06
C ASP A 87 -8.11 -23.90 2.48
N ALA A 88 -8.20 -22.58 2.59
CA ALA A 88 -7.08 -21.71 2.98
C ALA A 88 -7.48 -20.68 4.04
N ILE A 89 -6.50 -20.28 4.86
CA ILE A 89 -6.51 -19.05 5.61
C ILE A 89 -5.38 -18.14 5.12
N TRP A 90 -5.72 -16.89 4.78
CA TRP A 90 -4.74 -15.88 4.38
C TRP A 90 -4.62 -14.82 5.47
N TYR A 91 -3.56 -14.94 6.26
CA TYR A 91 -3.31 -14.09 7.41
C TYR A 91 -2.40 -12.93 7.02
N ASN A 92 -2.99 -11.77 6.68
CA ASN A 92 -2.30 -10.52 6.40
C ASN A 92 -1.88 -9.86 7.72
N ALA A 93 -0.59 -9.57 7.89
CA ALA A 93 -0.04 -9.12 9.16
C ALA A 93 1.06 -8.05 9.01
N MET A 94 0.98 -7.02 9.82
CA MET A 94 2.08 -6.07 10.03
C MET A 94 3.02 -6.52 11.17
N ALA A 95 2.56 -7.40 12.04
CA ALA A 95 3.30 -8.06 13.11
C ALA A 95 2.50 -9.25 13.63
N ILE A 96 3.18 -10.19 14.27
CA ILE A 96 2.60 -11.47 14.77
C ILE A 96 2.65 -11.63 16.28
N PRO A 97 2.12 -10.70 17.08
CA PRO A 97 2.05 -10.91 18.53
C PRO A 97 1.12 -12.06 18.92
N ASN A 98 0.34 -12.59 17.97
CA ASN A 98 -0.62 -13.67 18.17
C ASN A 98 -0.77 -14.49 16.87
N LEU A 99 -0.60 -15.81 16.97
CA LEU A 99 -0.75 -16.79 15.89
C LEU A 99 -1.99 -17.69 16.06
N ASP A 100 -2.93 -17.36 16.93
CA ASP A 100 -4.03 -18.25 17.29
C ASP A 100 -4.88 -18.64 16.07
N LEU A 101 -5.17 -17.72 15.14
CA LEU A 101 -5.90 -18.03 13.91
C LEU A 101 -5.22 -19.11 13.08
N LEU A 102 -3.91 -19.00 12.85
CA LEU A 102 -3.14 -20.00 12.10
C LEU A 102 -3.04 -21.33 12.86
N LYS A 103 -2.87 -21.29 14.20
CA LYS A 103 -2.84 -22.50 15.05
C LYS A 103 -4.17 -23.25 15.03
N TYR A 104 -5.28 -22.52 15.11
CA TYR A 104 -6.61 -23.14 15.03
C TYR A 104 -6.90 -23.64 13.62
N ALA A 105 -6.53 -22.90 12.59
CA ALA A 105 -6.60 -23.36 11.20
C ALA A 105 -5.86 -24.71 11.03
N LYS A 106 -4.63 -24.84 11.55
CA LYS A 106 -3.88 -26.10 11.57
C LYS A 106 -4.63 -27.19 12.33
N LYS A 107 -5.12 -26.89 13.54
CA LYS A 107 -5.83 -27.84 14.41
C LYS A 107 -7.10 -28.40 13.76
N TYR A 108 -7.81 -27.57 13.00
CA TYR A 108 -9.06 -27.94 12.34
C TYR A 108 -8.90 -28.35 10.87
N GLY A 109 -7.67 -28.63 10.44
CA GLY A 109 -7.36 -29.31 9.18
C GLY A 109 -7.33 -28.42 7.94
N ILE A 110 -7.30 -27.07 8.08
CA ILE A 110 -7.09 -26.19 6.94
C ILE A 110 -5.67 -26.42 6.40
N LYS A 111 -5.59 -26.90 5.14
CA LYS A 111 -4.33 -27.33 4.53
C LYS A 111 -3.42 -26.15 4.18
N THR A 112 -3.95 -25.12 3.56
CA THR A 112 -3.21 -23.92 3.12
C THR A 112 -3.31 -22.83 4.18
N ARG A 113 -2.18 -22.48 4.80
CA ARG A 113 -2.10 -21.47 5.86
C ARG A 113 -1.03 -20.47 5.49
N ILE A 114 -1.49 -19.35 4.95
CA ILE A 114 -0.63 -18.27 4.43
C ILE A 114 -0.40 -17.24 5.54
N ILE A 115 0.85 -16.88 5.75
CA ILE A 115 1.24 -15.66 6.48
C ILE A 115 1.81 -14.67 5.48
N HIS A 116 1.23 -13.47 5.42
CA HIS A 116 1.66 -12.41 4.52
C HIS A 116 2.15 -11.19 5.29
N SER A 117 3.40 -10.81 5.09
CA SER A 117 4.03 -9.66 5.73
C SER A 117 3.79 -8.38 4.94
N HIS A 118 3.26 -7.35 5.62
CA HIS A 118 3.00 -6.03 5.06
C HIS A 118 3.78 -4.90 5.76
N SER A 119 4.83 -5.21 6.50
CA SER A 119 5.60 -4.21 7.23
C SER A 119 7.08 -4.51 7.19
N SER A 120 7.89 -3.48 7.08
CA SER A 120 9.34 -3.54 7.17
C SER A 120 9.90 -3.25 8.57
N MET A 121 9.02 -2.85 9.51
CA MET A 121 9.42 -2.54 10.88
C MET A 121 8.30 -2.76 11.88
N PHE A 122 8.68 -2.93 13.15
CA PHE A 122 7.71 -3.05 14.23
C PHE A 122 7.15 -1.69 14.63
N LYS A 123 5.81 -1.59 14.67
CA LYS A 123 5.09 -0.45 15.23
C LYS A 123 4.24 -0.94 16.41
N GLY A 124 4.67 -0.68 17.62
CA GLY A 124 3.94 -1.11 18.83
C GLY A 124 4.76 -1.01 20.10
N ASN A 125 4.18 -1.48 21.21
CA ASN A 125 4.87 -1.48 22.50
C ASN A 125 5.85 -2.68 22.65
N LYS A 126 6.78 -2.59 23.59
CA LYS A 126 7.82 -3.61 23.84
C LYS A 126 7.27 -5.03 24.05
N VAL A 127 6.12 -5.17 24.73
CA VAL A 127 5.49 -6.49 24.97
C VAL A 127 5.06 -7.14 23.66
N ARG A 128 4.43 -6.38 22.78
CA ARG A 128 4.03 -6.89 21.46
C ARG A 128 5.23 -7.23 20.59
N GLN A 129 6.33 -6.49 20.72
CA GLN A 129 7.59 -6.77 20.02
C GLN A 129 8.21 -8.08 20.49
N ILE A 130 8.27 -8.33 21.80
CA ILE A 130 8.75 -9.60 22.39
C ILE A 130 7.89 -10.75 21.87
N LEU A 131 6.56 -10.61 21.91
CA LEU A 131 5.64 -11.63 21.42
C LEU A 131 5.82 -11.88 19.92
N HIS A 132 6.05 -10.83 19.12
CA HIS A 132 6.35 -10.96 17.69
C HIS A 132 7.62 -11.81 17.49
N ASN A 133 8.72 -11.47 18.16
CA ASN A 133 9.98 -12.19 18.06
C ASN A 133 9.87 -13.67 18.48
N LEU A 134 9.19 -13.95 19.60
CA LEU A 134 8.91 -15.31 20.06
C LEU A 134 8.02 -16.12 19.10
N ASN A 135 7.17 -15.46 18.34
CA ASN A 135 6.30 -16.13 17.40
C ASN A 135 6.95 -16.34 16.02
N LYS A 136 8.02 -15.60 15.68
CA LYS A 136 8.77 -15.84 14.42
C LYS A 136 9.25 -17.29 14.33
N SER A 137 9.88 -17.83 15.38
CA SER A 137 10.37 -19.22 15.45
C SER A 137 9.27 -20.29 15.38
N LYS A 138 7.99 -19.91 15.58
CA LYS A 138 6.84 -20.82 15.50
C LYS A 138 6.19 -20.87 14.12
N LEU A 139 6.54 -19.94 13.22
CA LEU A 139 5.95 -19.83 11.90
C LEU A 139 6.16 -21.09 11.07
N PRO A 140 7.37 -21.72 11.00
CA PRO A 140 7.59 -22.94 10.20
C PRO A 140 6.63 -24.07 10.53
N ASN A 141 6.24 -24.16 11.81
CA ASN A 141 5.33 -25.19 12.30
C ASN A 141 3.84 -24.80 12.24
N THR A 142 3.53 -23.55 11.87
CA THR A 142 2.17 -23.00 11.96
C THR A 142 1.60 -22.66 10.58
N ALA A 143 2.37 -21.99 9.74
CA ALA A 143 2.03 -21.66 8.37
C ALA A 143 2.60 -22.68 7.38
N THR A 144 2.09 -22.66 6.15
CA THR A 144 2.54 -23.51 5.02
C THR A 144 3.08 -22.68 3.87
N HIS A 145 2.65 -21.40 3.77
CA HIS A 145 3.06 -20.46 2.73
C HIS A 145 3.48 -19.16 3.39
N PHE A 146 4.55 -18.59 2.90
CA PHE A 146 5.21 -17.39 3.46
C PHE A 146 5.29 -16.34 2.38
N PHE A 147 4.45 -15.32 2.49
CA PHE A 147 4.38 -14.21 1.53
C PHE A 147 4.85 -12.92 2.17
N ALA A 148 5.44 -12.04 1.37
CA ALA A 148 5.81 -10.70 1.77
C ALA A 148 5.59 -9.72 0.62
N CYS A 149 5.26 -8.48 0.93
CA CYS A 149 5.09 -7.42 -0.08
C CYS A 149 6.45 -6.86 -0.60
N SER A 150 7.57 -7.26 0.01
CA SER A 150 8.93 -6.86 -0.37
C SER A 150 9.97 -7.73 0.34
N GLY A 151 11.22 -7.72 -0.15
CA GLY A 151 12.33 -8.40 0.52
C GLY A 151 12.54 -7.92 1.95
N ILE A 152 12.48 -6.61 2.20
CA ILE A 152 12.59 -6.02 3.54
C ILE A 152 11.46 -6.49 4.47
N ALA A 153 10.24 -6.64 3.94
CA ALA A 153 9.12 -7.17 4.71
C ALA A 153 9.29 -8.67 5.04
N ALA A 154 9.94 -9.44 4.16
CA ALA A 154 10.31 -10.83 4.45
C ALA A 154 11.37 -10.91 5.56
N ASP A 155 12.44 -10.10 5.47
CA ASP A 155 13.50 -10.01 6.49
C ASP A 155 12.95 -9.65 7.87
N TYR A 156 12.00 -8.72 7.91
CA TYR A 156 11.37 -8.32 9.16
C TYR A 156 10.53 -9.45 9.77
N MET A 157 9.72 -10.13 8.98
CA MET A 157 8.70 -11.06 9.47
C MET A 157 9.22 -12.48 9.68
N PHE A 158 10.10 -12.97 8.82
CA PHE A 158 10.45 -14.39 8.76
C PHE A 158 11.81 -14.69 9.41
N PRO A 159 11.99 -15.87 10.01
CA PRO A 159 13.30 -16.34 10.41
C PRO A 159 14.17 -16.67 9.19
N ASP A 160 15.49 -16.73 9.36
CA ASP A 160 16.47 -16.88 8.27
C ASP A 160 16.23 -18.10 7.38
N GLU A 161 15.79 -19.21 7.97
CA GLU A 161 15.47 -20.46 7.27
C GLU A 161 14.29 -20.37 6.27
N ILE A 162 13.44 -19.34 6.45
CA ILE A 162 12.23 -19.14 5.60
C ILE A 162 12.39 -17.91 4.69
N ARG A 163 13.03 -16.83 5.16
CA ARG A 163 13.01 -15.55 4.46
C ARG A 163 13.51 -15.61 3.01
N LEU A 164 14.49 -16.48 2.71
CA LEU A 164 15.03 -16.66 1.36
C LEU A 164 14.09 -17.45 0.43
N SER A 165 13.19 -18.23 1.00
CA SER A 165 12.16 -18.99 0.26
C SER A 165 10.79 -18.33 0.30
N ALA A 166 10.65 -17.20 0.97
CA ALA A 166 9.41 -16.44 1.01
C ALA A 166 9.09 -15.87 -0.38
N GLN A 167 7.84 -16.04 -0.79
CA GLN A 167 7.37 -15.53 -2.08
C GLN A 167 7.03 -14.05 -1.96
N ILE A 168 7.58 -13.23 -2.86
CA ILE A 168 7.24 -11.82 -2.93
C ILE A 168 5.97 -11.70 -3.76
N ILE A 169 4.89 -11.24 -3.11
CA ILE A 169 3.62 -10.88 -3.74
C ILE A 169 3.56 -9.37 -3.71
N GLN A 170 3.78 -8.76 -4.85
CA GLN A 170 3.91 -7.30 -4.99
C GLN A 170 2.61 -6.58 -4.61
N ASN A 171 2.73 -5.35 -4.15
CA ASN A 171 1.59 -4.44 -3.99
C ASN A 171 1.11 -3.96 -5.38
N ALA A 172 0.63 -4.91 -6.18
CA ALA A 172 0.17 -4.68 -7.54
C ALA A 172 -1.12 -3.86 -7.57
N ILE A 173 -1.29 -3.10 -8.64
CA ILE A 173 -2.44 -2.23 -8.85
C ILE A 173 -3.09 -2.49 -10.22
N ASP A 174 -4.34 -2.10 -10.36
CA ASP A 174 -4.99 -1.98 -11.67
C ASP A 174 -4.43 -0.74 -12.38
N VAL A 175 -3.51 -0.98 -13.31
CA VAL A 175 -2.80 0.08 -14.04
C VAL A 175 -3.76 0.96 -14.84
N GLU A 176 -4.81 0.38 -15.40
CA GLU A 176 -5.79 1.12 -16.21
C GLU A 176 -6.63 2.09 -15.36
N SER A 177 -6.91 1.72 -14.13
CA SER A 177 -7.61 2.59 -13.16
C SER A 177 -6.83 3.87 -12.83
N PHE A 178 -5.53 3.93 -13.11
CA PHE A 178 -4.69 5.10 -12.90
C PHE A 178 -4.17 5.71 -14.21
N SER A 179 -4.52 5.17 -15.37
CA SER A 179 -4.06 5.66 -16.67
C SER A 179 -4.36 7.16 -16.85
N PHE A 180 -3.43 7.86 -17.49
CA PHE A 180 -3.57 9.30 -17.75
C PHE A 180 -4.85 9.62 -18.54
N SER A 181 -5.53 10.69 -18.15
CA SER A 181 -6.71 11.23 -18.80
C SER A 181 -6.53 12.73 -19.06
N GLU A 182 -6.38 13.09 -20.35
CA GLU A 182 -6.28 14.51 -20.74
C GLU A 182 -7.53 15.28 -20.34
N LYS A 183 -8.70 14.66 -20.47
CA LYS A 183 -9.97 15.28 -20.03
C LYS A 183 -9.94 15.61 -18.55
N ASP A 184 -9.59 14.65 -17.69
CA ASP A 184 -9.55 14.87 -16.23
C ASP A 184 -8.52 15.92 -15.85
N ARG A 185 -7.38 15.94 -16.57
CA ARG A 185 -6.35 16.97 -16.42
C ARG A 185 -6.89 18.37 -16.69
N LEU A 186 -7.53 18.54 -17.84
CA LEU A 186 -8.09 19.85 -18.25
C LEU A 186 -9.20 20.28 -17.30
N ASP A 187 -10.16 19.41 -17.01
CA ASP A 187 -11.30 19.70 -16.15
C ASP A 187 -10.84 20.17 -14.76
N LEU A 188 -9.91 19.44 -14.12
CA LEU A 188 -9.44 19.81 -12.78
C LEU A 188 -8.57 21.07 -12.79
N ARG A 189 -7.75 21.27 -13.81
CA ARG A 189 -6.93 22.48 -13.93
C ARG A 189 -7.75 23.74 -14.18
N ILE A 190 -8.83 23.64 -14.95
CA ILE A 190 -9.81 24.74 -15.12
C ILE A 190 -10.47 25.06 -13.78
N GLU A 191 -10.94 24.04 -13.06
CA GLU A 191 -11.56 24.17 -11.74
C GLU A 191 -10.65 24.89 -10.74
N LEU A 192 -9.34 24.59 -10.78
CA LEU A 192 -8.35 25.18 -9.88
C LEU A 192 -7.75 26.51 -10.38
N GLY A 193 -8.02 26.92 -11.61
CA GLY A 193 -7.39 28.09 -12.24
C GLY A 193 -5.89 27.90 -12.53
N TRP A 194 -5.45 26.66 -12.81
CA TRP A 194 -4.04 26.27 -12.98
C TRP A 194 -3.68 25.82 -14.41
N ASN A 195 -4.39 26.31 -15.42
CA ASN A 195 -4.23 25.86 -16.81
C ASN A 195 -2.80 26.01 -17.34
N ASP A 196 -2.16 27.14 -17.06
CA ASP A 196 -0.82 27.47 -17.55
C ASP A 196 0.28 27.20 -16.50
N CYS A 197 -0.03 26.44 -15.46
CA CYS A 197 0.89 26.15 -14.35
C CYS A 197 1.54 24.79 -14.51
N LYS A 198 2.72 24.64 -13.94
CA LYS A 198 3.33 23.33 -13.66
C LYS A 198 2.91 22.88 -12.26
N VAL A 199 2.28 21.71 -12.17
CA VAL A 199 1.65 21.23 -10.94
C VAL A 199 2.43 20.07 -10.35
N ILE A 200 2.89 20.25 -9.13
CA ILE A 200 3.58 19.24 -8.32
C ILE A 200 2.58 18.63 -7.36
N GLY A 201 2.58 17.30 -7.22
CA GLY A 201 1.70 16.58 -6.31
C GLY A 201 2.44 15.78 -5.25
N ASN A 202 1.85 15.74 -4.05
CA ASN A 202 2.22 14.83 -2.97
C ASN A 202 0.97 14.13 -2.47
N VAL A 203 1.01 12.79 -2.36
CA VAL A 203 -0.12 12.00 -1.87
C VAL A 203 0.30 11.16 -0.69
N GLY A 204 -0.36 11.36 0.45
CA GLY A 204 -0.11 10.61 1.67
C GLY A 204 -0.72 11.26 2.90
N ARG A 205 -0.74 10.52 4.02
CA ARG A 205 -1.20 11.09 5.30
C ARG A 205 -0.35 12.30 5.67
N LEU A 206 -0.99 13.32 6.23
CA LEU A 206 -0.29 14.50 6.73
C LEU A 206 0.34 14.16 8.09
N ASP A 207 1.50 13.52 8.04
CA ASP A 207 2.24 13.05 9.22
C ASP A 207 3.77 13.22 9.05
N ILE A 208 4.48 13.10 10.17
CA ILE A 208 5.94 13.25 10.21
C ILE A 208 6.64 12.30 9.22
N GLN A 209 6.12 11.09 9.02
CA GLN A 209 6.71 10.10 8.11
C GLN A 209 6.81 10.61 6.68
N LYS A 210 5.77 11.30 6.20
CA LYS A 210 5.66 11.79 4.81
C LYS A 210 6.45 13.07 4.54
N ASN A 211 6.90 13.74 5.61
CA ASN A 211 7.82 14.89 5.55
C ASN A 211 7.37 16.04 4.63
N GLN A 212 6.05 16.30 4.58
CA GLN A 212 5.52 17.40 3.77
C GLN A 212 6.06 18.78 4.18
N PRO A 213 6.40 19.09 5.46
CA PRO A 213 7.03 20.36 5.82
C PRO A 213 8.35 20.62 5.05
N PHE A 214 9.17 19.60 4.84
CA PHE A 214 10.37 19.69 4.00
C PHE A 214 10.00 19.99 2.54
N LEU A 215 8.94 19.35 2.02
CA LEU A 215 8.45 19.63 0.66
C LEU A 215 8.03 21.09 0.49
N ILE A 216 7.42 21.72 1.51
CA ILE A 216 7.07 23.16 1.46
C ILE A 216 8.33 24.01 1.34
N ASP A 217 9.40 23.69 2.09
CA ASP A 217 10.67 24.43 2.01
C ASP A 217 11.29 24.32 0.60
N VAL A 218 11.33 23.10 0.06
CA VAL A 218 11.82 22.83 -1.30
C VAL A 218 10.99 23.53 -2.36
N PHE A 219 9.66 23.48 -2.22
CA PHE A 219 8.73 24.11 -3.15
C PHE A 219 8.89 25.64 -3.15
N ASN A 220 9.03 26.26 -1.96
CA ASN A 220 9.29 27.68 -1.85
C ASN A 220 10.58 28.09 -2.57
N GLU A 221 11.65 27.29 -2.44
CA GLU A 221 12.91 27.54 -3.16
C GLU A 221 12.74 27.41 -4.69
N ALA A 222 12.01 26.40 -5.15
CA ALA A 222 11.72 26.19 -6.57
C ALA A 222 10.88 27.35 -7.15
N CYS A 223 9.91 27.88 -6.39
CA CYS A 223 9.07 29.01 -6.79
C CYS A 223 9.84 30.32 -7.03
N LYS A 224 11.01 30.51 -6.40
CA LYS A 224 11.87 31.68 -6.67
C LYS A 224 12.39 31.68 -8.10
N LYS A 225 12.57 30.49 -8.70
CA LYS A 225 13.06 30.31 -10.08
C LYS A 225 11.94 30.16 -11.10
N ASN A 226 10.83 29.52 -10.70
CA ASN A 226 9.64 29.37 -11.55
C ASN A 226 8.36 29.76 -10.76
N PRO A 227 7.87 31.00 -10.90
CA PRO A 227 6.68 31.47 -10.18
C PRO A 227 5.37 30.80 -10.63
N ASN A 228 5.37 30.08 -11.78
CA ASN A 228 4.20 29.36 -12.29
C ASN A 228 4.03 27.97 -11.71
N LEU A 229 4.86 27.57 -10.73
CA LEU A 229 4.66 26.31 -10.00
C LEU A 229 3.43 26.36 -9.10
N ARG A 230 2.76 25.23 -8.99
CA ARG A 230 1.70 24.96 -8.00
C ARG A 230 1.98 23.65 -7.29
N LEU A 231 1.58 23.55 -6.03
CA LEU A 231 1.73 22.35 -5.23
C LEU A 231 0.37 21.91 -4.71
N VAL A 232 0.03 20.63 -4.91
CA VAL A 232 -1.11 20.02 -4.24
C VAL A 232 -0.65 18.93 -3.29
N ILE A 233 -1.15 18.96 -2.06
CA ILE A 233 -0.92 17.93 -1.05
C ILE A 233 -2.26 17.27 -0.74
N ILE A 234 -2.34 15.96 -1.03
CA ILE A 234 -3.56 15.16 -0.93
C ILE A 234 -3.40 14.14 0.20
N GLY A 235 -4.33 14.13 1.14
CA GLY A 235 -4.34 13.12 2.19
C GLY A 235 -5.06 13.54 3.48
N LYS A 236 -5.25 12.55 4.34
CA LYS A 236 -5.89 12.75 5.65
C LYS A 236 -4.93 13.31 6.68
N VAL A 237 -5.46 14.12 7.56
CA VAL A 237 -4.78 14.53 8.80
C VAL A 237 -4.53 13.31 9.69
N ALA A 238 -3.31 13.13 10.15
CA ALA A 238 -2.88 11.95 10.94
C ALA A 238 -2.89 12.26 12.43
N GLY A 239 -4.02 12.19 13.10
CA GLY A 239 -4.13 12.19 14.57
C GLY A 239 -3.02 12.97 15.33
N ALA A 240 -2.43 12.34 16.33
CA ALA A 240 -1.39 12.96 17.18
C ALA A 240 -0.05 13.28 16.48
N ASN A 241 0.22 12.67 15.32
CA ASN A 241 1.44 12.89 14.52
C ASN A 241 1.19 13.83 13.34
N SER A 242 0.10 14.60 13.36
CA SER A 242 -0.26 15.51 12.29
C SER A 242 0.76 16.63 12.12
N THR A 243 1.07 16.95 10.87
CA THR A 243 1.93 18.07 10.49
C THR A 243 1.14 19.25 9.92
N VAL A 244 -0.18 19.20 9.96
CA VAL A 244 -1.08 20.15 9.27
C VAL A 244 -0.87 21.59 9.75
N ASP A 245 -0.72 21.82 11.04
CA ASP A 245 -0.55 23.17 11.57
C ASP A 245 0.80 23.74 11.16
N LEU A 246 1.86 22.94 11.20
CA LEU A 246 3.19 23.30 10.70
C LEU A 246 3.18 23.61 9.19
N LEU A 247 2.43 22.85 8.39
CA LEU A 247 2.27 23.12 6.96
C LEU A 247 1.63 24.49 6.73
N LYS A 248 0.51 24.78 7.41
CA LYS A 248 -0.19 26.08 7.30
C LYS A 248 0.69 27.24 7.73
N GLU A 249 1.44 27.08 8.82
CA GLU A 249 2.39 28.09 9.31
C GLU A 249 3.47 28.40 8.27
N LYS A 250 4.12 27.35 7.71
CA LYS A 250 5.15 27.51 6.67
C LYS A 250 4.61 28.17 5.40
N ILE A 251 3.46 27.70 4.90
CA ILE A 251 2.80 28.25 3.70
C ILE A 251 2.57 29.74 3.89
N LYS A 252 2.02 30.14 5.04
CA LYS A 252 1.77 31.55 5.38
C LYS A 252 3.06 32.35 5.54
N SER A 253 4.06 31.78 6.23
CA SER A 253 5.34 32.48 6.47
C SER A 253 6.11 32.78 5.19
N TYR A 254 5.93 31.94 4.15
CA TYR A 254 6.53 32.14 2.83
C TYR A 254 5.68 32.94 1.86
N GLY A 255 4.42 33.29 2.23
CA GLY A 255 3.51 34.03 1.36
C GLY A 255 3.16 33.30 0.07
N ILE A 256 2.95 31.97 0.16
CA ILE A 256 2.67 31.09 -0.99
C ILE A 256 1.29 30.44 -0.91
N GLU A 257 0.34 31.05 -0.18
CA GLU A 257 -1.01 30.52 0.02
C GLU A 257 -1.78 30.34 -1.29
N ASP A 258 -1.53 31.21 -2.27
CA ASP A 258 -2.12 31.13 -3.62
C ASP A 258 -1.52 30.02 -4.49
N LYS A 259 -0.41 29.42 -4.07
CA LYS A 259 0.33 28.41 -4.83
C LYS A 259 0.22 27.00 -4.26
N VAL A 260 -0.26 26.84 -3.03
CA VAL A 260 -0.31 25.54 -2.32
C VAL A 260 -1.74 25.19 -1.95
N LEU A 261 -2.21 24.04 -2.44
CA LEU A 261 -3.52 23.48 -2.11
C LEU A 261 -3.36 22.28 -1.17
N LEU A 262 -3.93 22.37 0.04
CA LEU A 262 -4.16 21.22 0.91
C LEU A 262 -5.53 20.61 0.58
N ALA A 263 -5.57 19.64 -0.32
CA ALA A 263 -6.81 19.12 -0.93
C ALA A 263 -7.60 18.16 -0.02
N GLY A 264 -7.06 17.78 1.15
CA GLY A 264 -7.68 16.77 2.01
C GLY A 264 -7.70 15.38 1.38
N SER A 265 -8.60 14.51 1.85
CA SER A 265 -8.79 13.18 1.23
C SER A 265 -9.59 13.27 -0.04
N GLN A 266 -9.09 12.61 -1.08
CA GLN A 266 -9.74 12.53 -2.39
C GLN A 266 -10.06 11.07 -2.74
N ASN A 267 -11.17 10.84 -3.43
CA ASN A 267 -11.61 9.51 -3.84
C ASN A 267 -11.18 9.17 -5.28
N ASP A 268 -11.18 10.18 -6.17
CA ASP A 268 -10.79 10.02 -7.57
C ASP A 268 -9.32 10.38 -7.77
N MET A 269 -8.44 9.46 -7.42
CA MET A 269 -6.99 9.68 -7.55
C MET A 269 -6.53 9.76 -9.00
N LYS A 270 -7.22 9.12 -9.95
CA LYS A 270 -6.91 9.22 -11.37
C LYS A 270 -7.00 10.67 -11.86
N LYS A 271 -8.10 11.36 -11.53
CA LYS A 271 -8.32 12.78 -11.88
C LYS A 271 -7.19 13.66 -11.30
N TRP A 272 -6.86 13.45 -10.03
CA TRP A 272 -5.81 14.23 -9.38
C TRP A 272 -4.42 13.96 -9.97
N LEU A 273 -4.02 12.70 -10.14
CA LEU A 273 -2.73 12.34 -10.74
C LEU A 273 -2.63 12.84 -12.18
N SER A 274 -3.72 12.78 -12.95
CA SER A 274 -3.73 13.31 -14.32
C SER A 274 -3.49 14.83 -14.36
N SER A 275 -3.88 15.57 -13.34
CA SER A 275 -3.66 17.01 -13.26
C SER A 275 -2.20 17.42 -12.95
N LEU A 276 -1.36 16.51 -12.47
CA LEU A 276 0.02 16.80 -12.08
C LEU A 276 0.97 16.83 -13.29
N ASP A 277 2.18 17.36 -13.08
CA ASP A 277 3.34 17.23 -13.98
C ASP A 277 4.48 16.48 -13.31
N LEU A 278 4.52 16.46 -11.97
CA LEU A 278 5.53 15.77 -11.18
C LEU A 278 4.92 15.26 -9.89
N PHE A 279 5.27 14.04 -9.48
CA PHE A 279 4.96 13.49 -8.16
C PHE A 279 6.20 13.55 -7.26
N VAL A 280 6.06 14.07 -6.02
CA VAL A 280 7.17 14.19 -5.07
C VAL A 280 6.82 13.55 -3.73
N LEU A 281 7.71 12.67 -3.23
CA LEU A 281 7.53 11.99 -1.95
C LEU A 281 8.82 11.98 -1.12
N PRO A 282 9.09 13.00 -0.29
CA PRO A 282 10.29 13.12 0.52
C PRO A 282 10.15 12.39 1.87
N SER A 283 9.58 11.20 1.88
CA SER A 283 9.31 10.44 3.10
C SER A 283 10.58 10.09 3.85
N ILE A 284 10.53 10.15 5.19
CA ILE A 284 11.65 9.79 6.07
C ILE A 284 11.92 8.29 6.03
N PHE A 285 10.88 7.49 5.85
CA PHE A 285 10.97 6.04 5.63
C PHE A 285 9.71 5.54 4.94
N GLU A 286 9.87 4.61 4.01
CA GLU A 286 8.79 3.88 3.35
C GLU A 286 9.21 2.44 3.08
N GLY A 287 8.23 1.53 3.16
CA GLY A 287 8.32 0.27 2.45
C GLY A 287 8.09 0.53 0.96
N LEU A 288 6.99 0.05 0.42
CA LEU A 288 6.57 0.36 -0.95
C LEU A 288 5.37 1.33 -0.90
N PRO A 289 5.56 2.63 -1.22
CA PRO A 289 4.50 3.63 -1.19
C PRO A 289 3.58 3.48 -2.41
N LEU A 290 2.35 2.97 -2.22
CA LEU A 290 1.38 2.77 -3.31
C LEU A 290 1.10 4.05 -4.09
N SER A 291 1.04 5.21 -3.43
CA SER A 291 0.82 6.48 -4.13
C SER A 291 1.89 6.82 -5.18
N ALA A 292 3.13 6.38 -4.97
CA ALA A 292 4.20 6.54 -5.96
C ALA A 292 4.16 5.46 -7.05
N VAL A 293 3.60 4.27 -6.76
CA VAL A 293 3.28 3.26 -7.77
C VAL A 293 2.14 3.77 -8.67
N GLU A 294 1.07 4.29 -8.09
CA GLU A 294 -0.07 4.91 -8.76
C GLU A 294 0.35 6.10 -9.65
N ALA A 295 1.27 6.94 -9.17
CA ALA A 295 1.83 8.04 -9.94
C ALA A 295 2.60 7.55 -11.18
N GLN A 296 3.40 6.48 -11.04
CA GLN A 296 4.09 5.87 -12.17
C GLN A 296 3.11 5.20 -13.15
N ALA A 297 2.02 4.57 -12.67
CA ALA A 297 0.98 4.04 -13.53
C ALA A 297 0.26 5.13 -14.34
N ASN A 298 0.19 6.36 -13.81
CA ASN A 298 -0.27 7.54 -14.53
C ASN A 298 0.80 8.13 -15.49
N GLY A 299 2.00 7.55 -15.53
CA GLY A 299 3.12 7.99 -16.36
C GLY A 299 3.90 9.18 -15.82
N LEU A 300 3.59 9.66 -14.61
CA LEU A 300 4.26 10.83 -14.01
C LEU A 300 5.76 10.57 -13.78
N PRO A 301 6.61 11.57 -14.03
CA PRO A 301 7.93 11.62 -13.38
C PRO A 301 7.76 11.62 -11.86
N VAL A 302 8.67 10.93 -11.18
CA VAL A 302 8.59 10.74 -9.72
C VAL A 302 9.90 11.13 -9.05
N LEU A 303 9.84 11.95 -8.01
CA LEU A 303 10.98 12.30 -7.16
C LEU A 303 10.71 11.80 -5.74
N VAL A 304 11.58 10.93 -5.23
CA VAL A 304 11.45 10.36 -3.89
C VAL A 304 12.74 10.48 -3.08
N SER A 305 12.63 10.38 -1.76
CA SER A 305 13.81 10.25 -0.92
C SER A 305 14.49 8.87 -1.12
N ASP A 306 15.77 8.79 -0.87
CA ASP A 306 16.55 7.52 -0.90
C ASP A 306 16.20 6.57 0.27
N ALA A 307 15.45 7.06 1.26
CA ALA A 307 14.84 6.26 2.33
C ALA A 307 13.65 5.39 1.84
N VAL A 308 13.20 5.58 0.59
CA VAL A 308 12.20 4.74 -0.07
C VAL A 308 12.89 3.55 -0.75
N THR A 309 12.27 2.37 -0.67
CA THR A 309 12.83 1.15 -1.30
C THR A 309 13.11 1.34 -2.78
N LYS A 310 14.23 0.76 -3.25
CA LYS A 310 14.57 0.74 -4.69
C LYS A 310 13.66 -0.16 -5.52
N GLU A 311 12.89 -1.05 -4.89
CA GLU A 311 11.83 -1.84 -5.55
C GLU A 311 10.75 -0.95 -6.20
N LEU A 312 10.61 0.31 -5.75
CA LEU A 312 9.73 1.30 -6.35
C LEU A 312 10.16 1.72 -7.78
N LYS A 313 11.39 1.43 -8.23
CA LYS A 313 11.83 1.75 -9.58
C LYS A 313 11.16 0.84 -10.61
N ILE A 314 9.96 1.23 -11.05
CA ILE A 314 9.20 0.58 -12.11
C ILE A 314 9.57 1.21 -13.45
N LEU A 315 9.48 2.54 -13.56
CA LEU A 315 9.86 3.32 -14.74
C LEU A 315 11.20 4.04 -14.52
N ASP A 316 11.88 4.41 -15.59
CA ASP A 316 13.14 5.16 -15.51
C ASP A 316 12.93 6.65 -15.18
N SER A 317 11.72 7.15 -15.29
CA SER A 317 11.34 8.53 -14.92
C SER A 317 11.30 8.78 -13.40
N ILE A 318 11.77 7.82 -12.57
CA ILE A 318 11.93 8.00 -11.12
C ILE A 318 13.34 8.45 -10.75
N ARG A 319 13.45 9.43 -9.85
CA ARG A 319 14.71 9.92 -9.27
C ARG A 319 14.71 9.80 -7.75
N TYR A 320 15.84 9.42 -7.17
CA TYR A 320 16.05 9.32 -5.72
C TYR A 320 17.06 10.38 -5.27
N LEU A 321 16.72 11.10 -4.20
CA LEU A 321 17.62 12.07 -3.57
C LEU A 321 17.73 11.78 -2.06
N SER A 322 18.91 12.11 -1.50
CA SER A 322 19.07 12.06 -0.05
C SER A 322 18.28 13.17 0.64
N LEU A 323 17.74 12.88 1.81
CA LEU A 323 17.16 13.92 2.68
C LEU A 323 18.25 14.81 3.31
N ASP A 324 19.54 14.39 3.25
CA ASP A 324 20.68 15.19 3.67
C ASP A 324 21.14 16.15 2.56
N ASP A 325 20.66 15.99 1.32
CA ASP A 325 20.90 16.96 0.25
C ASP A 325 20.21 18.29 0.58
N SER A 326 20.82 19.40 0.12
CA SER A 326 20.26 20.72 0.40
C SER A 326 18.92 20.95 -0.31
N ILE A 327 18.14 21.90 0.22
CA ILE A 327 16.84 22.32 -0.35
C ILE A 327 17.03 22.76 -1.81
N GLU A 328 18.14 23.42 -2.14
CA GLU A 328 18.45 23.89 -3.49
C GLU A 328 18.67 22.73 -4.47
N VAL A 329 19.28 21.60 -4.02
CA VAL A 329 19.45 20.39 -4.82
C VAL A 329 18.09 19.78 -5.13
N TRP A 330 17.21 19.65 -4.15
CA TRP A 330 15.86 19.18 -4.34
C TRP A 330 15.04 20.08 -5.26
N ALA A 331 15.10 21.40 -5.05
CA ALA A 331 14.41 22.40 -5.88
C ALA A 331 14.89 22.36 -7.34
N LYS A 332 16.20 22.22 -7.57
CA LYS A 332 16.76 22.04 -8.92
C LYS A 332 16.20 20.80 -9.59
N ASN A 333 16.14 19.67 -8.88
CA ASN A 333 15.59 18.43 -9.41
C ASN A 333 14.09 18.52 -9.70
N ILE A 334 13.31 19.24 -8.90
CA ILE A 334 11.90 19.54 -9.20
C ILE A 334 11.78 20.30 -10.52
N LEU A 335 12.57 21.37 -10.71
CA LEU A 335 12.55 22.19 -11.92
C LEU A 335 12.96 21.42 -13.19
N GLU A 336 13.84 20.47 -13.07
CA GLU A 336 14.24 19.58 -14.18
C GLU A 336 13.13 18.54 -14.48
N LEU A 337 12.65 17.84 -13.45
CA LEU A 337 11.71 16.73 -13.62
C LEU A 337 10.30 17.18 -14.06
N VAL A 338 9.87 18.37 -13.67
CA VAL A 338 8.56 18.91 -14.05
C VAL A 338 8.44 19.19 -15.56
N GLU A 339 9.56 19.22 -16.28
CA GLU A 339 9.62 19.38 -17.74
C GLU A 339 9.71 18.05 -18.48
N ILE A 340 9.92 16.94 -17.77
CA ILE A 340 9.96 15.61 -18.39
C ILE A 340 8.53 15.18 -18.76
N PRO A 341 8.30 14.74 -20.02
CA PRO A 341 6.99 14.25 -20.42
C PRO A 341 6.63 12.96 -19.67
N ARG A 342 5.35 12.65 -19.63
CA ARG A 342 4.86 11.37 -19.10
C ARG A 342 5.42 10.20 -19.92
N SER A 343 5.69 9.08 -19.24
CA SER A 343 5.96 7.81 -19.91
C SER A 343 4.77 7.38 -20.78
N SER A 344 5.05 6.71 -21.88
CA SER A 344 4.02 6.22 -22.81
C SER A 344 3.20 5.08 -22.17
N GLU A 345 1.95 4.94 -22.58
CA GLU A 345 1.07 3.86 -22.13
C GLU A 345 1.66 2.46 -22.38
N LEU A 346 2.34 2.29 -23.53
CA LEU A 346 2.99 1.03 -23.88
C LEU A 346 4.13 0.71 -22.87
N GLU A 347 5.01 1.67 -22.63
CA GLU A 347 6.11 1.52 -21.66
C GLU A 347 5.57 1.19 -20.25
N ILE A 348 4.52 1.89 -19.82
CA ILE A 348 3.88 1.65 -18.51
C ILE A 348 3.38 0.20 -18.41
N LYS A 349 2.59 -0.27 -19.38
CA LYS A 349 2.02 -1.62 -19.38
C LYS A 349 3.13 -2.69 -19.39
N GLU A 350 4.13 -2.54 -20.24
CA GLU A 350 5.25 -3.48 -20.30
C GLU A 350 6.05 -3.53 -18.99
N MET A 351 6.43 -2.38 -18.45
CA MET A 351 7.27 -2.32 -17.26
C MET A 351 6.52 -2.75 -15.99
N PHE A 352 5.24 -2.39 -15.84
CA PHE A 352 4.42 -2.83 -14.71
C PHE A 352 4.25 -4.34 -14.71
N LYS A 353 4.00 -4.95 -15.87
CA LYS A 353 3.94 -6.40 -16.04
C LYS A 353 5.28 -7.06 -15.72
N LEU A 354 6.37 -6.57 -16.34
CA LEU A 354 7.73 -7.11 -16.14
C LEU A 354 8.17 -7.05 -14.68
N LYS A 355 7.86 -5.94 -13.99
CA LYS A 355 8.24 -5.73 -12.57
C LYS A 355 7.25 -6.34 -11.58
N GLY A 356 6.15 -6.94 -12.05
CA GLY A 356 5.16 -7.59 -11.21
C GLY A 356 4.22 -6.65 -10.47
N PHE A 357 3.98 -5.44 -10.99
CA PHE A 357 3.08 -4.45 -10.39
C PHE A 357 1.70 -4.38 -11.07
N GLU A 358 1.47 -5.15 -12.13
CA GLU A 358 0.16 -5.30 -12.76
C GLU A 358 -0.68 -6.36 -12.00
N ILE A 359 -1.87 -5.96 -11.57
CA ILE A 359 -2.69 -6.80 -10.69
C ILE A 359 -3.19 -8.08 -11.37
N GLU A 360 -3.53 -8.03 -12.64
CA GLU A 360 -4.05 -9.20 -13.37
C GLU A 360 -3.01 -10.33 -13.43
N THR A 361 -1.78 -10.00 -13.84
CA THR A 361 -0.67 -10.96 -13.89
C THR A 361 -0.32 -11.49 -12.50
N GLN A 362 -0.29 -10.60 -11.49
CA GLN A 362 0.00 -11.00 -10.12
C GLN A 362 -1.10 -11.88 -9.51
N THR A 363 -2.35 -11.57 -9.80
CA THR A 363 -3.48 -12.39 -9.33
C THR A 363 -3.47 -13.77 -9.98
N LEU A 364 -3.15 -13.87 -11.26
CA LEU A 364 -3.00 -15.17 -11.94
C LEU A 364 -1.87 -15.98 -11.29
N THR A 365 -0.73 -15.37 -11.04
CA THR A 365 0.39 -16.02 -10.33
C THR A 365 -0.03 -16.52 -8.95
N LEU A 366 -0.75 -15.72 -8.20
CA LEU A 366 -1.27 -16.08 -6.88
C LEU A 366 -2.28 -17.24 -6.97
N GLN A 367 -3.18 -17.22 -7.94
CA GLN A 367 -4.16 -18.31 -8.17
C GLN A 367 -3.46 -19.64 -8.45
N ASN A 368 -2.43 -19.64 -9.29
CA ASN A 368 -1.63 -20.83 -9.59
C ASN A 368 -0.94 -21.39 -8.33
N ILE A 369 -0.38 -20.49 -7.49
CA ILE A 369 0.21 -20.89 -6.20
C ILE A 369 -0.84 -21.55 -5.28
N LEU A 370 -2.04 -20.94 -5.18
CA LEU A 370 -3.12 -21.44 -4.32
C LEU A 370 -3.69 -22.77 -4.79
N LEU A 371 -3.74 -23.01 -6.09
CA LEU A 371 -4.19 -24.26 -6.71
C LEU A 371 -3.11 -25.34 -6.74
N GLY A 372 -1.87 -25.01 -6.35
CA GLY A 372 -0.75 -25.95 -6.34
C GLY A 372 -0.12 -26.17 -7.72
N GLU A 373 -0.46 -25.36 -8.72
CA GLU A 373 0.19 -25.37 -10.02
C GLU A 373 1.60 -24.77 -9.88
N ARG A 374 2.61 -25.54 -10.21
CA ARG A 374 3.99 -25.01 -10.26
C ARG A 374 4.08 -24.09 -11.46
N ASN A 375 4.42 -22.83 -11.22
CA ASN A 375 4.90 -21.95 -12.28
C ASN A 375 6.10 -22.64 -12.93
N GLU A 376 5.96 -23.17 -14.13
CA GLU A 376 7.08 -23.37 -15.02
C GLU A 376 7.73 -21.98 -15.15
N LYS A 377 8.96 -21.86 -14.68
CA LYS A 377 9.75 -20.67 -14.86
C LYS A 377 9.62 -20.28 -16.33
N ILE A 378 9.15 -19.09 -16.59
CA ILE A 378 9.46 -18.41 -17.85
C ILE A 378 10.98 -18.19 -17.78
N SER A 379 11.71 -19.23 -18.16
CA SER A 379 13.13 -19.19 -18.44
C SER A 379 13.21 -18.84 -19.90
N ASP A 380 13.87 -17.74 -20.15
CA ASP A 380 14.54 -17.36 -21.37
C ASP A 380 13.66 -17.03 -22.59
N CYS A 381 13.41 -15.74 -22.76
CA CYS A 381 13.69 -15.05 -24.02
C CYS A 381 14.11 -13.61 -23.75
#